data_3f12f8b310edc146df6cb3c7e15329b0
#
_entry.id   3f12f8b310edc146df6cb3c7e15329b0
#
_cell.length_a   1.000
_cell.length_b   1.000
_cell.length_c   1.000
_cell.angle_alpha   90.00
_cell.angle_beta   90.00
_cell.angle_gamma   90.00
#
_symmetry.space_group_name_H-M   'P 1'
#
loop_
_entity.id
_entity.type
_entity.pdbx_description
1 polymer ?
#
loop_
_entity_poly.entity_id
_entity_poly.type
_entity_poly.pdbx_seq_one_letter_code
_entity_poly.pdbx_strand_id
1 'polypeptide(L)'
;MANIGDFIVEHNENIFGALKKIDYNRKGFLVVCSDNGAALGTLTDGDIRRAFISGVSVEGAIEGIYKKNFKYLMVEDGVSKAIELFKNEAIKFLPIFDNEKRLVNIITKKQMHALLLQDIHADLSYDFSSLDESIVDYEIFERPWGFYKTTVMNDYFQSKVISVNPRSQLSLQSHNHREEYWIVAHGTGIVQLDQSVIEVRCGSSIFIPKGCKHRLKNTDDKETLIITEVQIGDYFGEDDIIRYEDIYGRI
;
A
#
# COMPACT_ATOMS: atom_id res chain seq x y z
N MET A 1 -14.17 -9.95 9.07
CA MET A 1 -13.63 -8.64 9.51
C MET A 1 -13.22 -8.80 10.97
N ALA A 2 -12.01 -8.39 11.34
CA ALA A 2 -11.61 -8.43 12.73
C ALA A 2 -12.41 -7.37 13.50
N ASN A 3 -13.13 -7.79 14.52
CA ASN A 3 -13.82 -6.88 15.42
C ASN A 3 -12.78 -6.17 16.31
N ILE A 4 -13.04 -4.95 16.73
CA ILE A 4 -12.13 -4.21 17.64
C ILE A 4 -11.79 -5.03 18.89
N GLY A 5 -12.72 -5.85 19.38
CA GLY A 5 -12.54 -6.80 20.49
C GLY A 5 -11.43 -7.84 20.27
N ASP A 6 -11.11 -8.17 19.01
CA ASP A 6 -10.06 -9.13 18.65
C ASP A 6 -8.66 -8.55 18.92
N PHE A 7 -8.56 -7.25 19.11
CA PHE A 7 -7.33 -6.53 19.42
C PHE A 7 -7.17 -6.20 20.93
N ILE A 8 -8.17 -6.50 21.74
CA ILE A 8 -8.15 -6.18 23.18
C ILE A 8 -7.76 -7.42 23.98
N VAL A 9 -6.86 -7.24 24.95
CA VAL A 9 -6.51 -8.23 25.95
C VAL A 9 -6.53 -7.61 27.34
N GLU A 10 -7.01 -8.35 28.34
CA GLU A 10 -7.00 -7.90 29.74
C GLU A 10 -5.58 -7.94 30.30
N HIS A 11 -5.26 -7.01 31.19
CA HIS A 11 -3.91 -6.86 31.73
C HIS A 11 -3.42 -8.05 32.57
N ASN A 12 -4.34 -8.85 33.09
CA ASN A 12 -4.09 -10.05 33.90
C ASN A 12 -4.01 -11.34 33.09
N GLU A 13 -4.13 -11.28 31.76
CA GLU A 13 -4.04 -12.44 30.89
C GLU A 13 -2.61 -13.03 30.89
N ASN A 14 -2.47 -14.29 30.54
CA ASN A 14 -1.18 -14.94 30.33
C ASN A 14 -0.70 -14.83 28.88
N ILE A 15 0.59 -15.14 28.65
CA ILE A 15 1.20 -15.06 27.30
C ILE A 15 0.50 -15.99 26.32
N PHE A 16 0.06 -17.18 26.75
CA PHE A 16 -0.60 -18.14 25.87
C PHE A 16 -1.94 -17.61 25.37
N GLY A 17 -2.77 -17.01 26.24
CA GLY A 17 -4.02 -16.36 25.84
C GLY A 17 -3.80 -15.17 24.90
N ALA A 18 -2.80 -14.35 25.19
CA ALA A 18 -2.41 -13.25 24.33
C ALA A 18 -1.95 -13.72 22.95
N LEU A 19 -1.13 -14.77 22.86
CA LEU A 19 -0.67 -15.37 21.59
C LEU A 19 -1.84 -15.90 20.75
N LYS A 20 -2.83 -16.56 21.36
CA LYS A 20 -4.03 -17.00 20.65
C LYS A 20 -4.78 -15.85 20.00
N LYS A 21 -4.91 -14.72 20.69
CA LYS A 21 -5.56 -13.52 20.16
C LYS A 21 -4.74 -12.89 19.02
N ILE A 22 -3.41 -12.84 19.16
CA ILE A 22 -2.52 -12.33 18.11
C ILE A 22 -2.59 -13.23 16.86
N ASP A 23 -2.58 -14.54 17.03
CA ASP A 23 -2.73 -15.50 15.91
C ASP A 23 -4.09 -15.33 15.22
N TYR A 24 -5.16 -15.18 15.99
CA TYR A 24 -6.51 -14.97 15.47
C TYR A 24 -6.63 -13.67 14.66
N ASN A 25 -6.14 -12.52 15.18
CA ASN A 25 -6.25 -11.23 14.51
C ASN A 25 -5.25 -11.05 13.34
N ARG A 26 -4.21 -11.89 13.26
CA ARG A 26 -3.16 -11.89 12.21
C ARG A 26 -2.45 -10.56 11.98
N LYS A 27 -2.48 -9.66 12.95
CA LYS A 27 -1.84 -8.34 12.85
C LYS A 27 -0.60 -8.19 13.75
N GLY A 28 -0.34 -9.18 14.63
CA GLY A 28 0.88 -9.26 15.42
C GLY A 28 0.92 -8.35 16.65
N PHE A 29 -0.22 -7.82 17.09
CA PHE A 29 -0.29 -6.94 18.27
C PHE A 29 -1.66 -6.97 18.96
N LEU A 30 -1.68 -6.49 20.21
CA LEU A 30 -2.87 -6.28 21.04
C LEU A 30 -2.78 -4.94 21.77
N VAL A 31 -3.92 -4.40 22.16
CA VAL A 31 -4.07 -3.30 23.11
C VAL A 31 -4.43 -3.91 24.46
N VAL A 32 -3.62 -3.66 25.47
CA VAL A 32 -3.83 -4.16 26.83
C VAL A 32 -4.72 -3.18 27.57
N CYS A 33 -5.83 -3.69 28.09
CA CYS A 33 -6.81 -2.89 28.81
C CYS A 33 -6.94 -3.33 30.26
N SER A 34 -7.37 -2.41 31.11
CA SER A 34 -7.80 -2.67 32.48
C SER A 34 -9.22 -3.22 32.51
N ASP A 35 -9.68 -3.68 33.68
CA ASP A 35 -11.01 -4.25 33.89
C ASP A 35 -12.17 -3.28 33.51
N ASN A 36 -11.92 -1.99 33.54
CA ASN A 36 -12.89 -0.97 33.09
C ASN A 36 -12.76 -0.60 31.60
N GLY A 37 -11.93 -1.32 30.83
CA GLY A 37 -11.75 -1.13 29.40
C GLY A 37 -10.78 0.00 29.00
N ALA A 38 -10.16 0.70 29.97
CA ALA A 38 -9.20 1.73 29.64
C ALA A 38 -7.85 1.15 29.20
N ALA A 39 -7.27 1.69 28.14
CA ALA A 39 -6.01 1.22 27.59
C ALA A 39 -4.83 1.50 28.53
N LEU A 40 -4.07 0.46 28.85
CA LEU A 40 -2.88 0.49 29.70
C LEU A 40 -1.57 0.43 28.90
N GLY A 41 -1.62 -0.16 27.69
CA GLY A 41 -0.42 -0.36 26.89
C GLY A 41 -0.68 -1.14 25.62
N THR A 42 0.41 -1.50 24.92
CA THR A 42 0.40 -2.36 23.73
C THR A 42 1.31 -3.55 23.94
N LEU A 43 0.92 -4.71 23.40
CA LEU A 43 1.68 -5.95 23.41
C LEU A 43 1.85 -6.44 21.97
N THR A 44 3.06 -6.76 21.56
CA THR A 44 3.38 -7.25 20.23
C THR A 44 4.06 -8.62 20.30
N ASP A 45 4.07 -9.36 19.17
CA ASP A 45 4.88 -10.57 19.00
C ASP A 45 6.34 -10.36 19.43
N GLY A 46 6.89 -9.19 19.10
CA GLY A 46 8.24 -8.84 19.46
C GLY A 46 8.45 -8.69 20.98
N ASP A 47 7.44 -8.21 21.72
CA ASP A 47 7.49 -8.09 23.19
C ASP A 47 7.45 -9.50 23.82
N ILE A 48 6.56 -10.36 23.35
CA ILE A 48 6.45 -11.75 23.81
C ILE A 48 7.73 -12.52 23.50
N ARG A 49 8.29 -12.40 22.32
CA ARG A 49 9.55 -13.04 21.95
C ARG A 49 10.70 -12.62 22.88
N ARG A 50 10.78 -11.34 23.23
CA ARG A 50 11.77 -10.84 24.20
C ARG A 50 11.56 -11.40 25.60
N ALA A 51 10.30 -11.56 26.02
CA ALA A 51 9.97 -12.19 27.30
C ALA A 51 10.47 -13.66 27.34
N PHE A 52 10.26 -14.43 26.29
CA PHE A 52 10.78 -15.79 26.19
C PHE A 52 12.32 -15.86 26.23
N ILE A 53 13.01 -14.94 25.52
CA ILE A 53 14.48 -14.84 25.58
C ILE A 53 14.95 -14.53 27.01
N SER A 54 14.16 -13.79 27.79
CA SER A 54 14.44 -13.48 29.20
C SER A 54 14.03 -14.58 30.17
N GLY A 55 13.51 -15.72 29.67
CA GLY A 55 13.16 -16.89 30.48
C GLY A 55 11.74 -16.89 31.03
N VAL A 56 10.87 -15.98 30.57
CA VAL A 56 9.45 -15.99 30.99
C VAL A 56 8.75 -17.19 30.32
N SER A 57 7.96 -17.93 31.10
CA SER A 57 7.18 -19.08 30.61
C SER A 57 5.97 -18.60 29.80
N VAL A 58 5.47 -19.47 28.91
CA VAL A 58 4.22 -19.24 28.14
C VAL A 58 2.98 -19.04 29.03
N GLU A 59 3.00 -19.64 30.24
CA GLU A 59 1.96 -19.46 31.25
C GLU A 59 2.16 -18.19 32.10
N GLY A 60 3.27 -17.47 31.89
CA GLY A 60 3.55 -16.22 32.61
C GLY A 60 2.54 -15.11 32.25
N ALA A 61 2.24 -14.24 33.21
CA ALA A 61 1.38 -13.09 33.00
C ALA A 61 2.00 -12.10 32.00
N ILE A 62 1.16 -11.41 31.23
CA ILE A 62 1.62 -10.33 30.33
C ILE A 62 1.94 -9.06 31.10
N GLU A 63 1.61 -8.99 32.39
CA GLU A 63 1.97 -7.85 33.25
C GLU A 63 3.50 -7.70 33.31
N GLY A 64 3.97 -6.47 33.05
CA GLY A 64 5.40 -6.16 32.95
C GLY A 64 6.04 -6.44 31.57
N ILE A 65 5.33 -7.11 30.63
CA ILE A 65 5.82 -7.38 29.28
C ILE A 65 5.33 -6.33 28.29
N TYR A 66 4.07 -5.90 28.41
CA TYR A 66 3.50 -4.90 27.51
C TYR A 66 4.10 -3.52 27.73
N LYS A 67 4.12 -2.72 26.67
CA LYS A 67 4.67 -1.35 26.69
C LYS A 67 3.62 -0.35 27.16
N LYS A 68 3.90 0.31 28.30
CA LYS A 68 3.06 1.38 28.84
C LYS A 68 3.26 2.72 28.11
N ASN A 69 4.45 2.96 27.58
CA ASN A 69 4.74 4.15 26.76
C ASN A 69 4.60 3.79 25.27
N PHE A 70 3.44 4.02 24.72
CA PHE A 70 3.09 3.74 23.30
C PHE A 70 2.51 4.98 22.63
N LYS A 71 2.54 5.01 21.31
CA LYS A 71 1.93 6.08 20.50
C LYS A 71 0.50 5.70 20.14
N TYR A 72 -0.37 6.69 20.18
CA TYR A 72 -1.79 6.53 19.87
C TYR A 72 -2.36 7.82 19.28
N LEU A 73 -3.60 7.75 18.84
CA LEU A 73 -4.40 8.87 18.33
C LEU A 73 -5.69 8.97 19.15
N MET A 74 -6.25 10.18 19.18
CA MET A 74 -7.62 10.41 19.60
C MET A 74 -8.52 10.45 18.37
N VAL A 75 -9.77 10.08 18.47
CA VAL A 75 -10.71 10.04 17.33
C VAL A 75 -10.87 11.40 16.66
N GLU A 76 -10.73 12.48 17.40
CA GLU A 76 -10.75 13.87 16.90
C GLU A 76 -9.44 14.35 16.26
N ASP A 77 -8.37 13.55 16.33
CA ASP A 77 -7.12 13.89 15.66
C ASP A 77 -7.30 13.80 14.13
N GLY A 78 -6.57 14.60 13.39
CA GLY A 78 -6.55 14.50 11.92
C GLY A 78 -5.63 13.37 11.43
N VAL A 79 -5.94 12.81 10.25
CA VAL A 79 -5.09 11.78 9.58
C VAL A 79 -3.64 12.25 9.41
N SER A 80 -3.41 13.56 9.24
CA SER A 80 -2.06 14.14 9.18
C SER A 80 -1.19 13.81 10.41
N LYS A 81 -1.80 13.69 11.60
CA LYS A 81 -1.08 13.26 12.81
C LYS A 81 -0.68 11.79 12.75
N ALA A 82 -1.51 10.93 12.16
CA ALA A 82 -1.16 9.53 11.91
C ALA A 82 0.03 9.44 10.94
N ILE A 83 0.01 10.19 9.84
CA ILE A 83 1.12 10.28 8.88
C ILE A 83 2.41 10.69 9.57
N GLU A 84 2.37 11.73 10.42
CA GLU A 84 3.53 12.21 11.15
C GLU A 84 4.11 11.14 12.09
N LEU A 85 3.27 10.43 12.83
CA LEU A 85 3.69 9.36 13.71
C LEU A 85 4.28 8.17 12.95
N PHE A 86 3.72 7.81 11.78
CA PHE A 86 4.22 6.71 10.95
C PHE A 86 5.54 6.99 10.23
N LYS A 87 6.05 8.22 10.22
CA LYS A 87 7.43 8.51 9.80
C LYS A 87 8.46 7.77 10.66
N ASN A 88 8.11 7.48 11.92
CA ASN A 88 8.93 6.60 12.75
C ASN A 88 8.75 5.14 12.30
N GLU A 89 9.83 4.52 11.83
CA GLU A 89 9.83 3.15 11.31
C GLU A 89 9.46 2.09 12.36
N ALA A 90 9.67 2.37 13.65
CA ALA A 90 9.32 1.47 14.74
C ALA A 90 7.81 1.36 14.97
N ILE A 91 7.03 2.35 14.51
CA ILE A 91 5.58 2.37 14.65
C ILE A 91 4.94 1.63 13.48
N LYS A 92 4.27 0.52 13.76
CA LYS A 92 3.59 -0.32 12.76
C LYS A 92 2.07 -0.17 12.78
N PHE A 93 1.52 0.28 13.91
CA PHE A 93 0.10 0.50 14.13
C PHE A 93 -0.10 1.63 15.13
N LEU A 94 -1.27 2.26 15.10
CA LEU A 94 -1.70 3.30 16.03
C LEU A 94 -3.11 2.95 16.51
N PRO A 95 -3.29 2.66 17.81
CA PRO A 95 -4.61 2.61 18.43
C PRO A 95 -5.25 3.99 18.41
N ILE A 96 -6.55 4.04 18.22
CA ILE A 96 -7.37 5.26 18.21
C ILE A 96 -8.36 5.17 19.36
N PHE A 97 -8.36 6.17 20.22
CA PHE A 97 -9.17 6.20 21.45
C PHE A 97 -10.20 7.31 21.42
N ASP A 98 -11.31 7.08 22.15
CA ASP A 98 -12.24 8.14 22.54
C ASP A 98 -11.73 8.93 23.77
N ASN A 99 -12.51 9.93 24.18
CA ASN A 99 -12.17 10.78 25.33
C ASN A 99 -12.16 10.03 26.68
N GLU A 100 -12.74 8.83 26.74
CA GLU A 100 -12.73 7.95 27.90
C GLU A 100 -11.58 6.94 27.86
N LYS A 101 -10.66 7.07 26.88
CA LYS A 101 -9.53 6.17 26.58
C LYS A 101 -9.95 4.74 26.22
N ARG A 102 -11.15 4.55 25.70
CA ARG A 102 -11.56 3.26 25.14
C ARG A 102 -11.11 3.15 23.72
N LEU A 103 -10.65 1.96 23.33
CA LEU A 103 -10.24 1.68 21.97
C LEU A 103 -11.47 1.70 21.04
N VAL A 104 -11.50 2.62 20.08
CA VAL A 104 -12.59 2.76 19.12
C VAL A 104 -12.20 2.36 17.71
N ASN A 105 -10.90 2.45 17.38
CA ASN A 105 -10.41 2.07 16.06
C ASN A 105 -8.90 1.75 16.11
N ILE A 106 -8.37 1.22 15.03
CA ILE A 106 -6.94 0.96 14.85
C ILE A 106 -6.59 1.25 13.39
N ILE A 107 -5.46 1.92 13.17
CA ILE A 107 -4.88 2.06 11.84
C ILE A 107 -3.47 1.46 11.83
N THR A 108 -3.18 0.61 10.85
CA THR A 108 -1.84 0.08 10.61
C THR A 108 -1.10 0.91 9.57
N LYS A 109 0.23 0.82 9.55
CA LYS A 109 1.05 1.48 8.52
C LYS A 109 0.70 1.00 7.11
N LYS A 110 0.34 -0.29 6.93
CA LYS A 110 -0.11 -0.85 5.65
C LYS A 110 -1.44 -0.25 5.21
N GLN A 111 -2.40 -0.11 6.14
CA GLN A 111 -3.69 0.55 5.85
C GLN A 111 -3.52 2.04 5.51
N MET A 112 -2.65 2.75 6.23
CA MET A 112 -2.32 4.14 5.88
C MET A 112 -1.73 4.23 4.47
N HIS A 113 -0.85 3.31 4.07
CA HIS A 113 -0.29 3.27 2.73
C HIS A 113 -1.37 2.99 1.67
N ALA A 114 -2.24 2.00 1.90
CA ALA A 114 -3.36 1.70 1.02
C ALA A 114 -4.31 2.90 0.84
N LEU A 115 -4.62 3.59 1.94
CA LEU A 115 -5.46 4.80 1.94
C LEU A 115 -4.86 5.91 1.08
N LEU A 116 -3.54 6.13 1.18
CA LEU A 116 -2.84 7.14 0.38
C LEU A 116 -2.74 6.75 -1.10
N LEU A 117 -2.52 5.46 -1.41
CA LEU A 117 -2.49 4.97 -2.79
C LEU A 117 -3.85 5.10 -3.48
N GLN A 118 -4.93 4.90 -2.75
CA GLN A 118 -6.31 5.01 -3.26
C GLN A 118 -6.84 6.45 -3.21
N ASP A 119 -6.06 7.40 -2.68
CA ASP A 119 -6.45 8.80 -2.50
C ASP A 119 -7.79 8.94 -1.74
N ILE A 120 -8.03 8.06 -0.77
CA ILE A 120 -9.25 8.07 0.04
C ILE A 120 -9.15 9.16 1.11
N HIS A 121 -10.05 10.13 1.05
CA HIS A 121 -10.22 11.12 2.09
C HIS A 121 -11.02 10.53 3.26
N ALA A 122 -10.32 10.14 4.32
CA ALA A 122 -10.90 9.55 5.51
C ALA A 122 -10.54 10.36 6.76
N ASP A 123 -11.40 10.30 7.77
CA ASP A 123 -11.05 10.66 9.15
C ASP A 123 -10.72 9.42 9.98
N LEU A 124 -10.40 9.59 11.26
CA LEU A 124 -10.01 8.47 12.13
C LEU A 124 -11.18 7.59 12.59
N SER A 125 -12.42 7.93 12.24
CA SER A 125 -13.61 7.09 12.46
C SER A 125 -13.90 6.14 11.27
N TYR A 126 -13.17 6.31 10.16
CA TYR A 126 -13.31 5.47 8.96
C TYR A 126 -13.06 3.99 9.30
N ASP A 127 -13.87 3.10 8.73
CA ASP A 127 -13.63 1.66 8.87
C ASP A 127 -12.40 1.20 8.06
N PHE A 128 -11.21 1.30 8.65
CA PHE A 128 -9.96 0.88 8.01
C PHE A 128 -9.92 -0.62 7.68
N SER A 129 -10.81 -1.44 8.26
CA SER A 129 -10.91 -2.86 7.91
C SER A 129 -11.54 -3.11 6.54
N SER A 130 -12.23 -2.11 5.99
CA SER A 130 -12.82 -2.15 4.64
C SER A 130 -11.82 -1.85 3.52
N LEU A 131 -10.62 -1.33 3.85
CA LEU A 131 -9.58 -1.04 2.85
C LEU A 131 -9.07 -2.31 2.19
N ASP A 132 -8.94 -2.27 0.88
CA ASP A 132 -8.21 -3.31 0.15
C ASP A 132 -6.70 -3.14 0.37
N GLU A 133 -6.17 -3.84 1.36
CA GLU A 133 -4.74 -3.83 1.65
C GLU A 133 -3.91 -4.56 0.58
N SER A 134 -4.53 -5.34 -0.33
CA SER A 134 -3.81 -6.07 -1.38
C SER A 134 -3.18 -5.13 -2.41
N ILE A 135 -3.71 -3.92 -2.57
CA ILE A 135 -3.15 -2.91 -3.47
C ILE A 135 -1.68 -2.59 -3.15
N VAL A 136 -1.29 -2.69 -1.87
CA VAL A 136 0.11 -2.47 -1.44
C VAL A 136 1.01 -3.63 -1.86
N ASP A 137 0.47 -4.85 -1.97
CA ASP A 137 1.22 -6.04 -2.38
C ASP A 137 1.46 -6.05 -3.89
N TYR A 138 0.63 -5.32 -4.65
CA TYR A 138 0.68 -5.18 -6.11
C TYR A 138 1.08 -3.77 -6.57
N GLU A 139 1.79 -3.02 -5.74
CA GLU A 139 2.27 -1.68 -6.10
C GLU A 139 3.32 -1.72 -7.20
N ILE A 140 4.19 -2.76 -7.20
CA ILE A 140 5.27 -2.94 -8.16
C ILE A 140 5.05 -4.22 -8.96
N PHE A 141 5.05 -4.10 -10.27
CA PHE A 141 4.86 -5.20 -11.20
C PHE A 141 6.08 -5.37 -12.09
N GLU A 142 6.83 -6.45 -11.87
CA GLU A 142 7.91 -6.85 -12.78
C GLU A 142 7.36 -7.37 -14.10
N ARG A 143 8.03 -7.02 -15.18
CA ARG A 143 7.70 -7.43 -16.55
C ARG A 143 9.01 -7.76 -17.31
N PRO A 144 8.97 -8.57 -18.38
CA PRO A 144 10.18 -8.88 -19.15
C PRO A 144 10.90 -7.66 -19.73
N TRP A 145 10.19 -6.56 -19.91
CA TRP A 145 10.73 -5.31 -20.44
C TRP A 145 11.19 -4.32 -19.34
N GLY A 146 11.02 -4.63 -18.07
CA GLY A 146 11.33 -3.75 -16.96
C GLY A 146 10.31 -3.88 -15.84
N PHE A 147 9.78 -2.78 -15.34
CA PHE A 147 8.73 -2.79 -14.33
C PHE A 147 7.83 -1.56 -14.45
N TYR A 148 6.66 -1.64 -13.85
CA TYR A 148 5.89 -0.45 -13.50
C TYR A 148 5.47 -0.49 -12.05
N LYS A 149 5.21 0.68 -11.49
CA LYS A 149 4.58 0.83 -10.18
C LYS A 149 3.40 1.78 -10.26
N THR A 150 2.32 1.42 -9.58
CA THR A 150 1.19 2.31 -9.36
C THR A 150 1.55 3.31 -8.28
N THR A 151 1.28 4.59 -8.52
CA THR A 151 1.53 5.68 -7.57
C THR A 151 0.25 6.20 -6.94
N VAL A 152 -0.85 6.22 -7.70
CA VAL A 152 -2.20 6.53 -7.24
C VAL A 152 -3.19 5.71 -8.07
N MET A 153 -4.27 5.25 -7.46
CA MET A 153 -5.40 4.64 -8.16
C MET A 153 -6.69 4.93 -7.38
N ASN A 154 -7.62 5.63 -8.01
CA ASN A 154 -8.95 5.93 -7.48
C ASN A 154 -10.01 5.79 -8.58
N ASP A 155 -11.26 6.22 -8.31
CA ASP A 155 -12.37 6.11 -9.26
C ASP A 155 -12.23 7.04 -10.49
N TYR A 156 -11.31 8.01 -10.47
CA TYR A 156 -11.17 9.04 -11.50
C TYR A 156 -9.98 8.82 -12.40
N PHE A 157 -8.88 8.30 -11.84
CA PHE A 157 -7.64 8.10 -12.59
C PHE A 157 -6.74 7.06 -11.94
N GLN A 158 -5.83 6.52 -12.74
CA GLN A 158 -4.67 5.77 -12.28
C GLN A 158 -3.39 6.47 -12.72
N SER A 159 -2.40 6.51 -11.85
CA SER A 159 -1.07 7.03 -12.20
C SER A 159 -0.01 5.96 -11.96
N LYS A 160 0.94 5.85 -12.90
CA LYS A 160 2.03 4.86 -12.89
C LYS A 160 3.37 5.51 -13.20
N VAL A 161 4.43 4.89 -12.71
CA VAL A 161 5.79 5.07 -13.22
C VAL A 161 6.17 3.79 -13.95
N ILE A 162 6.56 3.91 -15.22
CA ILE A 162 6.98 2.81 -16.08
C ILE A 162 8.46 2.95 -16.37
N SER A 163 9.22 1.89 -16.10
CA SER A 163 10.66 1.83 -16.32
C SER A 163 10.97 0.74 -17.33
N VAL A 164 11.50 1.13 -18.49
CA VAL A 164 11.78 0.23 -19.61
C VAL A 164 13.28 0.03 -19.74
N ASN A 165 13.72 -1.22 -19.61
CA ASN A 165 15.12 -1.61 -19.72
C ASN A 165 15.74 -1.23 -21.08
N PRO A 166 17.06 -1.07 -21.19
CA PRO A 166 17.73 -0.89 -22.46
C PRO A 166 17.29 -1.91 -23.52
N ARG A 167 17.09 -1.47 -24.76
CA ARG A 167 16.68 -2.29 -25.91
C ARG A 167 15.35 -3.04 -25.73
N SER A 168 14.55 -2.70 -24.74
CA SER A 168 13.25 -3.35 -24.47
C SER A 168 12.08 -2.49 -24.93
N GLN A 169 10.90 -3.09 -25.01
CA GLN A 169 9.68 -2.41 -25.45
C GLN A 169 8.43 -3.01 -24.79
N LEU A 170 7.39 -2.22 -24.68
CA LEU A 170 6.06 -2.69 -24.30
C LEU A 170 5.42 -3.45 -25.48
N SER A 171 4.34 -4.18 -25.24
CA SER A 171 3.48 -4.72 -26.31
C SER A 171 2.88 -3.58 -27.15
N LEU A 172 2.55 -3.85 -28.41
CA LEU A 172 1.65 -2.99 -29.16
C LEU A 172 0.24 -3.28 -28.66
N GLN A 173 -0.41 -2.28 -28.05
CA GLN A 173 -1.66 -2.45 -27.30
C GLN A 173 -2.60 -1.27 -27.50
N SER A 174 -3.88 -1.47 -27.18
CA SER A 174 -4.87 -0.39 -27.06
C SER A 174 -5.79 -0.63 -25.85
N HIS A 175 -6.54 0.41 -25.47
CA HIS A 175 -7.50 0.39 -24.37
C HIS A 175 -8.83 0.95 -24.83
N ASN A 176 -9.95 0.35 -24.41
CA ASN A 176 -11.29 0.81 -24.76
C ASN A 176 -11.87 1.77 -23.71
N HIS A 177 -11.44 1.63 -22.45
CA HIS A 177 -12.06 2.30 -21.32
C HIS A 177 -11.28 3.49 -20.77
N ARG A 178 -10.01 3.67 -21.21
CA ARG A 178 -9.14 4.75 -20.73
C ARG A 178 -8.34 5.39 -21.84
N GLU A 179 -7.99 6.63 -21.64
CA GLU A 179 -6.95 7.36 -22.38
C GLU A 179 -5.72 7.55 -21.49
N GLU A 180 -4.56 7.79 -22.10
CA GLU A 180 -3.29 7.85 -21.38
C GLU A 180 -2.52 9.12 -21.73
N TYR A 181 -1.85 9.68 -20.71
CA TYR A 181 -0.97 10.83 -20.82
C TYR A 181 0.42 10.41 -20.32
N TRP A 182 1.40 10.39 -21.19
CA TRP A 182 2.76 10.00 -20.86
C TRP A 182 3.68 11.22 -20.84
N ILE A 183 4.55 11.30 -19.82
CA ILE A 183 5.65 12.27 -19.77
C ILE A 183 6.94 11.48 -19.59
N VAL A 184 7.89 11.69 -20.50
CA VAL A 184 9.23 11.09 -20.39
C VAL A 184 10.01 11.81 -19.31
N ALA A 185 10.32 11.10 -18.22
CA ALA A 185 11.08 11.63 -17.09
C ALA A 185 12.59 11.44 -17.24
N HIS A 186 13.02 10.35 -17.94
CA HIS A 186 14.42 10.02 -18.14
C HIS A 186 14.61 9.17 -19.40
N GLY A 187 15.75 9.30 -20.07
CA GLY A 187 16.13 8.49 -21.22
C GLY A 187 15.56 8.99 -22.53
N THR A 188 15.74 8.16 -23.57
CA THR A 188 15.31 8.41 -24.95
C THR A 188 14.69 7.14 -25.52
N GLY A 189 13.83 7.30 -26.51
CA GLY A 189 13.18 6.16 -27.14
C GLY A 189 12.26 6.57 -28.27
N ILE A 190 11.35 5.67 -28.62
CA ILE A 190 10.29 5.93 -29.59
C ILE A 190 8.94 5.51 -29.05
N VAL A 191 7.92 6.28 -29.40
CA VAL A 191 6.51 5.93 -29.18
C VAL A 191 5.86 5.69 -30.54
N GLN A 192 5.23 4.54 -30.69
CA GLN A 192 4.35 4.25 -31.83
C GLN A 192 2.92 4.61 -31.44
N LEU A 193 2.23 5.39 -32.28
CA LEU A 193 0.80 5.68 -32.20
C LEU A 193 0.17 5.32 -33.55
N ASP A 194 -0.62 4.26 -33.61
CA ASP A 194 -1.15 3.65 -34.82
C ASP A 194 -0.03 3.44 -35.88
N GLN A 195 -0.03 4.24 -36.95
CA GLN A 195 0.98 4.20 -38.01
C GLN A 195 2.11 5.21 -37.84
N SER A 196 2.01 6.08 -36.83
CA SER A 196 2.98 7.14 -36.56
C SER A 196 4.05 6.67 -35.59
N VAL A 197 5.29 7.08 -35.81
CA VAL A 197 6.43 6.81 -34.93
C VAL A 197 7.04 8.15 -34.52
N ILE A 198 7.15 8.38 -33.21
CA ILE A 198 7.59 9.65 -32.62
C ILE A 198 8.84 9.36 -31.79
N GLU A 199 9.93 10.06 -32.05
CA GLU A 199 11.09 10.07 -31.15
C GLU A 199 10.79 10.86 -29.89
N VAL A 200 11.15 10.30 -28.74
CA VAL A 200 10.89 10.91 -27.44
C VAL A 200 12.16 11.00 -26.60
N ARG A 201 12.21 12.02 -25.77
CA ARG A 201 13.30 12.30 -24.83
C ARG A 201 12.75 12.91 -23.55
N CYS A 202 13.58 13.07 -22.54
CA CYS A 202 13.20 13.75 -21.30
C CYS A 202 12.45 15.07 -21.58
N GLY A 203 11.28 15.24 -20.97
CA GLY A 203 10.35 16.36 -21.17
C GLY A 203 9.34 16.17 -22.31
N SER A 204 9.44 15.13 -23.15
CA SER A 204 8.40 14.84 -24.15
C SER A 204 7.09 14.43 -23.47
N SER A 205 5.96 14.93 -23.98
CA SER A 205 4.62 14.57 -23.55
C SER A 205 3.85 13.93 -24.71
N ILE A 206 3.14 12.84 -24.44
CA ILE A 206 2.37 12.06 -25.41
C ILE A 206 0.95 11.88 -24.88
N PHE A 207 -0.03 12.20 -25.72
CA PHE A 207 -1.43 11.86 -25.48
C PHE A 207 -1.83 10.64 -26.31
N ILE A 208 -2.51 9.67 -25.71
CA ILE A 208 -2.96 8.43 -26.31
C ILE A 208 -4.47 8.32 -26.07
N PRO A 209 -5.30 8.58 -27.09
CA PRO A 209 -6.75 8.47 -26.95
C PRO A 209 -7.22 7.00 -26.85
N LYS A 210 -8.44 6.79 -26.33
CA LYS A 210 -9.09 5.47 -26.30
C LYS A 210 -9.04 4.83 -27.69
N GLY A 211 -8.74 3.53 -27.74
CA GLY A 211 -8.68 2.74 -28.98
C GLY A 211 -7.41 2.91 -29.82
N CYS A 212 -6.57 3.92 -29.54
CA CYS A 212 -5.33 4.12 -30.28
C CYS A 212 -4.33 3.00 -29.97
N LYS A 213 -3.78 2.36 -31.01
CA LYS A 213 -2.70 1.38 -30.85
C LYS A 213 -1.41 2.09 -30.53
N HIS A 214 -0.79 1.69 -29.43
CA HIS A 214 0.42 2.37 -28.97
C HIS A 214 1.45 1.40 -28.39
N ARG A 215 2.71 1.83 -28.42
CA ARG A 215 3.85 1.10 -27.85
C ARG A 215 4.98 2.06 -27.50
N LEU A 216 5.57 1.86 -26.33
CA LEU A 216 6.82 2.51 -25.93
C LEU A 216 7.99 1.55 -26.17
N LYS A 217 9.06 2.06 -26.78
CA LYS A 217 10.33 1.33 -26.99
C LYS A 217 11.51 2.15 -26.52
N ASN A 218 12.32 1.57 -25.66
CA ASN A 218 13.64 2.10 -25.33
C ASN A 218 14.64 1.73 -26.43
N THR A 219 15.24 2.72 -27.04
CA THR A 219 16.23 2.53 -28.13
C THR A 219 17.68 2.63 -27.66
N ASP A 220 17.89 3.03 -26.41
CA ASP A 220 19.20 3.14 -25.79
C ASP A 220 19.79 1.76 -25.45
N ASP A 221 21.13 1.65 -25.48
CA ASP A 221 21.86 0.42 -25.17
C ASP A 221 22.13 0.23 -23.68
N LYS A 222 22.15 1.32 -22.91
CA LYS A 222 22.63 1.36 -21.54
C LYS A 222 21.66 2.00 -20.57
N GLU A 223 20.99 3.07 -21.00
CA GLU A 223 20.14 3.86 -20.14
C GLU A 223 18.69 3.35 -20.12
N THR A 224 18.09 3.39 -18.95
CA THR A 224 16.67 3.06 -18.77
C THR A 224 15.80 4.21 -19.29
N LEU A 225 14.69 3.89 -19.95
CA LEU A 225 13.66 4.87 -20.31
C LEU A 225 12.58 4.87 -19.24
N ILE A 226 12.36 6.03 -18.61
CA ILE A 226 11.37 6.19 -17.54
C ILE A 226 10.30 7.18 -17.99
N ILE A 227 9.05 6.76 -17.88
CA ILE A 227 7.89 7.64 -18.08
C ILE A 227 7.03 7.69 -16.83
N THR A 228 6.34 8.81 -16.64
CA THR A 228 5.16 8.90 -15.79
C THR A 228 3.92 8.83 -16.67
N GLU A 229 2.97 8.00 -16.25
CA GLU A 229 1.71 7.78 -16.97
C GLU A 229 0.54 8.19 -16.08
N VAL A 230 -0.41 8.90 -16.65
CA VAL A 230 -1.73 9.14 -16.04
C VAL A 230 -2.77 8.56 -16.98
N GLN A 231 -3.59 7.67 -16.46
CA GLN A 231 -4.72 7.05 -17.15
C GLN A 231 -6.00 7.69 -16.65
N ILE A 232 -6.87 8.14 -17.56
CA ILE A 232 -8.16 8.75 -17.27
C ILE A 232 -9.25 7.94 -17.96
N GLY A 233 -10.26 7.52 -17.22
CA GLY A 233 -11.33 6.68 -17.78
C GLY A 233 -12.29 6.18 -16.72
N ASP A 234 -13.06 5.17 -17.08
CA ASP A 234 -14.05 4.52 -16.24
C ASP A 234 -13.62 3.11 -15.79
N TYR A 235 -12.48 2.62 -16.29
CA TYR A 235 -11.91 1.33 -15.92
C TYR A 235 -10.39 1.26 -16.14
N PHE A 236 -9.64 0.73 -15.17
CA PHE A 236 -8.17 0.69 -15.18
C PHE A 236 -7.59 -0.73 -15.10
N GLY A 237 -8.43 -1.78 -15.20
CA GLY A 237 -7.99 -3.17 -15.13
C GLY A 237 -7.04 -3.57 -16.25
N GLU A 238 -6.17 -4.55 -15.97
CA GLU A 238 -5.22 -5.10 -16.95
C GLU A 238 -5.93 -5.90 -18.06
N ASP A 239 -7.17 -6.33 -17.86
CA ASP A 239 -8.02 -7.01 -18.82
C ASP A 239 -8.62 -6.09 -19.91
N ASP A 240 -8.56 -4.74 -19.72
CA ASP A 240 -8.81 -3.76 -20.80
C ASP A 240 -7.67 -3.68 -21.81
N ILE A 241 -6.53 -4.35 -21.59
CA ILE A 241 -5.40 -4.32 -22.51
C ILE A 241 -5.63 -5.26 -23.68
N ILE A 242 -5.89 -4.72 -24.88
CA ILE A 242 -5.91 -5.48 -26.13
C ILE A 242 -4.49 -5.47 -26.71
N ARG A 243 -3.83 -6.63 -26.73
CA ARG A 243 -2.48 -6.78 -27.28
C ARG A 243 -2.52 -7.26 -28.73
N TYR A 244 -1.80 -6.56 -29.61
CA TYR A 244 -1.70 -6.89 -31.03
C TYR A 244 -0.37 -7.58 -31.36
N GLU A 245 0.72 -7.13 -30.71
CA GLU A 245 2.05 -7.68 -30.85
C GLU A 245 2.75 -7.67 -29.48
N ASP A 246 3.29 -8.81 -29.08
CA ASP A 246 4.09 -8.92 -27.87
C ASP A 246 5.25 -9.89 -28.08
N ILE A 247 6.48 -9.36 -28.10
CA ILE A 247 7.70 -10.18 -28.31
C ILE A 247 7.99 -11.12 -27.14
N TYR A 248 7.28 -11.00 -26.03
CA TYR A 248 7.44 -11.81 -24.83
C TYR A 248 6.37 -12.91 -24.67
N GLY A 249 5.46 -13.06 -25.65
CA GLY A 249 4.50 -14.16 -25.71
C GLY A 249 3.31 -14.06 -24.75
N ARG A 250 2.87 -12.85 -24.39
CA ARG A 250 1.72 -12.60 -23.49
C ARG A 250 0.41 -12.30 -24.27
N ILE A 251 0.29 -12.75 -25.50
CA ILE A 251 -0.92 -12.61 -26.35
C ILE A 251 -1.87 -13.73 -26.03
#